data_271011ae3cfb2bc1d4b75c3e1472a998
#
_entry.id   271011ae3cfb2bc1d4b75c3e1472a998
#
_cell.length_a   1.000
_cell.length_b   1.000
_cell.length_c   1.000
_cell.angle_alpha   90.00
_cell.angle_beta   90.00
_cell.angle_gamma   90.00
#
_symmetry.space_group_name_H-M   'P 1'
#
loop_
_entity.id
_entity.type
_entity.pdbx_description
1 polymer ?
#
loop_
_entity_poly.entity_id
_entity_poly.type
_entity_poly.pdbx_seq_one_letter_code
_entity_poly.pdbx_strand_id
1 'polypeptide(L)'
;MSEPLKIAYSPCPNDTFVFDAWAHGRVPGAPALDVTFADIDITNGMAERGEFDVLKVSYAVLPWVLEEYALLPCGGALGRGCGPLVLTKDGGSAADLAGKTVAVPSERSTAYLLFRLWAATEVPGGVGEVVVLPFHEIMPAVRDGKVDAGLVIHEARFTYQDYGLACLADMGEHWESTTGLPIPLGAIIAKRSLGAARLRELAEAARTSVRMAWDDPLVSRPYVLEHAQEMDPAVADQHIGLYVNEFTAGLGEAGYAAVRGLLTRAAAEGLVPPLGRDALAFP
;
A
#
# COMPACT_ATOMS: atom_id res chain seq x y z
N MET A 1 -7.29 10.33 -31.57
CA MET A 1 -6.61 10.18 -30.25
C MET A 1 -7.45 9.20 -29.45
N SER A 2 -6.87 8.18 -28.86
CA SER A 2 -7.59 7.28 -27.94
C SER A 2 -8.03 8.07 -26.71
N GLU A 3 -9.15 7.68 -26.13
CA GLU A 3 -9.64 8.24 -24.87
C GLU A 3 -8.59 8.02 -23.77
N PRO A 4 -8.35 9.01 -22.88
CA PRO A 4 -7.44 8.83 -21.74
C PRO A 4 -7.85 7.66 -20.86
N LEU A 5 -6.89 6.92 -20.31
CA LEU A 5 -7.15 5.85 -19.36
C LEU A 5 -7.48 6.43 -17.97
N LYS A 6 -8.56 5.94 -17.37
CA LYS A 6 -8.91 6.31 -16.00
C LYS A 6 -8.00 5.59 -15.02
N ILE A 7 -7.24 6.36 -14.25
CA ILE A 7 -6.35 5.84 -13.21
C ILE A 7 -6.67 6.48 -11.87
N ALA A 8 -6.67 5.67 -10.80
CA ALA A 8 -6.74 6.20 -9.43
C ALA A 8 -5.58 5.68 -8.57
N TYR A 9 -4.96 6.60 -7.83
CA TYR A 9 -3.90 6.32 -6.85
C TYR A 9 -3.92 7.37 -5.73
N SER A 10 -3.18 7.10 -4.65
CA SER A 10 -3.18 8.00 -3.50
C SER A 10 -2.35 9.27 -3.77
N PRO A 11 -2.66 10.40 -3.10
CA PRO A 11 -1.83 11.60 -3.19
C PRO A 11 -0.49 11.47 -2.45
N CYS A 12 -0.20 10.29 -1.88
CA CYS A 12 1.03 10.05 -1.12
C CYS A 12 2.30 10.24 -1.95
N PRO A 13 3.41 10.68 -1.33
CA PRO A 13 4.67 10.98 -2.02
C PRO A 13 5.21 9.88 -2.91
N ASN A 14 5.11 8.61 -2.49
CA ASN A 14 5.57 7.48 -3.30
C ASN A 14 4.77 7.30 -4.59
N ASP A 15 3.45 7.48 -4.57
CA ASP A 15 2.61 7.30 -5.75
C ASP A 15 2.73 8.48 -6.71
N THR A 16 2.67 9.71 -6.21
CA THR A 16 2.88 10.89 -7.03
C THR A 16 4.27 10.92 -7.65
N PHE A 17 5.31 10.48 -6.94
CA PHE A 17 6.65 10.32 -7.49
C PHE A 17 6.70 9.28 -8.63
N VAL A 18 6.11 8.12 -8.43
CA VAL A 18 6.08 7.02 -9.42
C VAL A 18 5.34 7.41 -10.69
N PHE A 19 4.20 8.10 -10.56
CA PHE A 19 3.32 8.40 -11.69
C PHE A 19 3.56 9.76 -12.34
N ASP A 20 4.36 10.65 -11.76
CA ASP A 20 4.58 12.01 -12.24
C ASP A 20 4.90 12.10 -13.74
N ALA A 21 5.92 11.38 -14.21
CA ALA A 21 6.32 11.45 -15.62
C ALA A 21 5.21 10.95 -16.56
N TRP A 22 4.46 9.94 -16.15
CA TRP A 22 3.37 9.39 -16.94
C TRP A 22 2.13 10.31 -16.91
N ALA A 23 1.73 10.79 -15.76
CA ALA A 23 0.60 11.70 -15.60
C ALA A 23 0.76 13.00 -16.41
N HIS A 24 2.00 13.47 -16.56
CA HIS A 24 2.31 14.66 -17.34
C HIS A 24 2.70 14.38 -18.80
N GLY A 25 2.44 13.17 -19.32
CA GLY A 25 2.69 12.81 -20.71
C GLY A 25 4.15 12.82 -21.13
N ARG A 26 5.08 12.72 -20.19
CA ARG A 26 6.53 12.70 -20.46
C ARG A 26 7.08 11.32 -20.80
N VAL A 27 6.30 10.26 -20.56
CA VAL A 27 6.68 8.88 -20.94
C VAL A 27 6.40 8.67 -22.41
N PRO A 28 7.41 8.44 -23.28
CA PRO A 28 7.23 8.32 -24.72
C PRO A 28 6.31 7.14 -25.08
N GLY A 29 5.29 7.40 -25.92
CA GLY A 29 4.38 6.38 -26.42
C GLY A 29 3.35 5.86 -25.40
N ALA A 30 3.41 6.30 -24.15
CA ALA A 30 2.43 5.92 -23.16
C ALA A 30 1.05 6.57 -23.43
N PRO A 31 -0.05 5.89 -23.08
CA PRO A 31 -1.38 6.49 -23.18
C PRO A 31 -1.53 7.67 -22.22
N ALA A 32 -2.36 8.65 -22.59
CA ALA A 32 -2.75 9.73 -21.69
C ALA A 32 -3.55 9.17 -20.49
N LEU A 33 -3.39 9.80 -19.35
CA LEU A 33 -4.09 9.44 -18.11
C LEU A 33 -5.13 10.50 -17.75
N ASP A 34 -6.26 10.04 -17.24
CA ASP A 34 -7.25 10.81 -16.49
C ASP A 34 -7.10 10.41 -15.01
N VAL A 35 -6.43 11.25 -14.23
CA VAL A 35 -5.96 10.92 -12.87
C VAL A 35 -6.99 11.35 -11.84
N THR A 36 -7.34 10.41 -10.97
CA THR A 36 -8.15 10.63 -9.77
C THR A 36 -7.31 10.31 -8.53
N PHE A 37 -7.22 11.26 -7.59
CA PHE A 37 -6.60 11.04 -6.29
C PHE A 37 -7.62 10.51 -5.30
N ALA A 38 -7.29 9.39 -4.67
CA ALA A 38 -8.08 8.81 -3.60
C ALA A 38 -7.21 7.92 -2.72
N ASP A 39 -7.46 7.95 -1.41
CA ASP A 39 -6.74 7.10 -0.47
C ASP A 39 -7.00 5.61 -0.74
N ILE A 40 -6.09 4.77 -0.25
CA ILE A 40 -6.04 3.35 -0.64
C ILE A 40 -7.28 2.54 -0.21
N ASP A 41 -7.96 2.94 0.83
CA ASP A 41 -9.26 2.37 1.24
C ASP A 41 -10.34 2.62 0.19
N ILE A 42 -10.38 3.84 -0.36
CA ILE A 42 -11.32 4.25 -1.41
C ILE A 42 -10.98 3.53 -2.72
N THR A 43 -9.71 3.48 -3.12
CA THR A 43 -9.29 2.80 -4.35
C THR A 43 -9.51 1.29 -4.29
N ASN A 44 -9.36 0.65 -3.12
CA ASN A 44 -9.75 -0.75 -2.92
C ASN A 44 -11.24 -0.96 -3.25
N GLY A 45 -12.13 -0.10 -2.75
CA GLY A 45 -13.56 -0.14 -3.07
C GLY A 45 -13.87 0.12 -4.54
N MET A 46 -13.16 1.05 -5.18
CA MET A 46 -13.27 1.30 -6.63
C MET A 46 -12.88 0.07 -7.46
N ALA A 47 -11.85 -0.68 -7.03
CA ALA A 47 -11.44 -1.91 -7.68
C ALA A 47 -12.51 -3.00 -7.56
N GLU A 48 -13.11 -3.18 -6.37
CA GLU A 48 -14.20 -4.14 -6.17
C GLU A 48 -15.44 -3.82 -7.01
N ARG A 49 -15.65 -2.55 -7.39
CA ARG A 49 -16.76 -2.12 -8.27
C ARG A 49 -16.39 -2.02 -9.75
N GLY A 50 -15.12 -2.29 -10.11
CA GLY A 50 -14.67 -2.25 -11.50
C GLY A 50 -14.73 -0.85 -12.15
N GLU A 51 -14.50 0.23 -11.40
CA GLU A 51 -14.77 1.62 -11.87
C GLU A 51 -13.66 2.21 -12.75
N PHE A 52 -12.40 1.79 -12.58
CA PHE A 52 -11.23 2.39 -13.22
C PHE A 52 -10.47 1.38 -14.09
N ASP A 53 -9.73 1.87 -15.09
CA ASP A 53 -8.91 1.03 -15.95
C ASP A 53 -7.64 0.58 -15.25
N VAL A 54 -7.04 1.46 -14.45
CA VAL A 54 -5.82 1.23 -13.67
C VAL A 54 -6.02 1.76 -12.24
N LEU A 55 -5.57 1.01 -11.24
CA LEU A 55 -5.72 1.37 -9.83
C LEU A 55 -4.47 1.03 -9.03
N LYS A 56 -4.14 1.90 -8.09
CA LYS A 56 -3.30 1.53 -6.95
C LYS A 56 -4.20 0.97 -5.86
N VAL A 57 -3.90 -0.25 -5.40
CA VAL A 57 -4.71 -0.95 -4.39
C VAL A 57 -3.82 -1.64 -3.37
N SER A 58 -4.38 -2.04 -2.25
CA SER A 58 -3.72 -2.93 -1.29
C SER A 58 -3.50 -4.31 -1.89
N TYR A 59 -2.35 -4.97 -1.63
CA TYR A 59 -2.20 -6.38 -2.00
C TYR A 59 -3.26 -7.27 -1.37
N ALA A 60 -3.77 -6.89 -0.21
CA ALA A 60 -4.83 -7.61 0.50
C ALA A 60 -6.14 -7.74 -0.31
N VAL A 61 -6.48 -6.78 -1.18
CA VAL A 61 -7.73 -6.82 -1.96
C VAL A 61 -7.65 -7.72 -3.19
N LEU A 62 -6.44 -8.11 -3.61
CA LEU A 62 -6.24 -8.88 -4.84
C LEU A 62 -7.14 -10.12 -4.96
N PRO A 63 -7.33 -10.95 -3.92
CA PRO A 63 -8.17 -12.15 -4.02
C PRO A 63 -9.61 -11.89 -4.49
N TRP A 64 -10.13 -10.67 -4.32
CA TRP A 64 -11.49 -10.31 -4.75
C TRP A 64 -11.56 -9.69 -6.15
N VAL A 65 -10.43 -9.17 -6.67
CA VAL A 65 -10.44 -8.38 -7.91
C VAL A 65 -9.65 -9.01 -9.07
N LEU A 66 -8.88 -10.07 -8.84
CA LEU A 66 -8.01 -10.67 -9.86
C LEU A 66 -8.75 -11.37 -11.01
N GLU A 67 -10.05 -11.61 -10.89
CA GLU A 67 -10.87 -12.08 -12.03
C GLU A 67 -11.03 -10.96 -13.08
N GLU A 68 -11.23 -9.72 -12.63
CA GLU A 68 -11.41 -8.55 -13.50
C GLU A 68 -10.09 -7.86 -13.84
N TYR A 69 -9.14 -7.84 -12.90
CA TYR A 69 -7.87 -7.11 -13.01
C TYR A 69 -6.68 -8.05 -13.11
N ALA A 70 -5.63 -7.57 -13.76
CA ALA A 70 -4.29 -8.16 -13.73
C ALA A 70 -3.39 -7.36 -12.79
N LEU A 71 -2.57 -8.04 -11.97
CA LEU A 71 -1.50 -7.40 -11.22
C LEU A 71 -0.41 -6.95 -12.21
N LEU A 72 -0.10 -5.66 -12.25
CA LEU A 72 1.07 -5.18 -12.99
C LEU A 72 2.35 -5.54 -12.21
N PRO A 73 3.40 -5.98 -12.93
CA PRO A 73 4.63 -6.43 -12.29
C PRO A 73 5.55 -5.28 -11.84
N CYS A 74 5.02 -4.09 -11.64
CA CYS A 74 5.77 -2.87 -11.30
C CYS A 74 4.85 -1.77 -10.76
N GLY A 75 5.43 -0.67 -10.29
CA GLY A 75 4.73 0.52 -9.80
C GLY A 75 4.16 0.39 -8.38
N GLY A 76 4.23 -0.80 -7.77
CA GLY A 76 3.73 -1.05 -6.44
C GLY A 76 4.69 -0.62 -5.32
N ALA A 77 4.20 -0.65 -4.08
CA ALA A 77 4.97 -0.49 -2.86
C ALA A 77 5.18 -1.87 -2.21
N LEU A 78 6.41 -2.33 -2.21
CA LEU A 78 6.88 -3.57 -1.62
C LEU A 78 8.33 -3.37 -1.23
N GLY A 79 8.75 -3.83 -0.06
CA GLY A 79 10.12 -3.57 0.37
C GLY A 79 10.48 -4.23 1.70
N ARG A 80 11.49 -3.67 2.37
CA ARG A 80 11.93 -4.07 3.70
C ARG A 80 11.97 -2.85 4.62
N GLY A 81 11.71 -3.07 5.91
CA GLY A 81 11.70 -2.01 6.92
C GLY A 81 10.60 -0.96 6.72
N CYS A 82 9.57 -1.26 5.93
CA CYS A 82 8.53 -0.29 5.52
C CYS A 82 7.11 -0.69 5.96
N GLY A 83 7.00 -1.47 7.03
CA GLY A 83 5.72 -1.99 7.51
C GLY A 83 4.84 -0.95 8.21
N PRO A 84 3.54 -1.26 8.33
CA PRO A 84 2.64 -0.53 9.21
C PRO A 84 3.10 -0.64 10.67
N LEU A 85 2.77 0.38 11.47
CA LEU A 85 3.09 0.39 12.90
C LEU A 85 1.82 0.26 13.73
N VAL A 86 1.90 -0.49 14.82
CA VAL A 86 0.93 -0.47 15.91
C VAL A 86 1.44 0.52 16.95
N LEU A 87 0.69 1.59 17.15
CA LEU A 87 1.02 2.67 18.07
C LEU A 87 0.13 2.62 19.31
N THR A 88 0.73 2.93 20.44
CA THR A 88 0.04 3.13 21.73
C THR A 88 0.53 4.42 22.39
N LYS A 89 -0.14 4.87 23.43
CA LYS A 89 0.26 6.06 24.17
C LYS A 89 1.54 5.85 24.96
N ASP A 90 1.64 4.74 25.68
CA ASP A 90 2.66 4.52 26.71
C ASP A 90 3.64 3.37 26.36
N GLY A 91 3.58 2.84 25.12
CA GLY A 91 4.31 1.62 24.78
C GLY A 91 3.61 0.37 25.29
N GLY A 92 4.38 -0.61 25.77
CA GLY A 92 3.86 -1.86 26.31
C GLY A 92 4.28 -3.09 25.50
N SER A 93 3.50 -4.16 25.64
CA SER A 93 3.69 -5.43 24.95
C SER A 93 2.45 -5.82 24.14
N ALA A 94 2.58 -6.77 23.24
CA ALA A 94 1.45 -7.30 22.48
C ALA A 94 0.33 -7.84 23.38
N ALA A 95 0.68 -8.45 24.52
CA ALA A 95 -0.28 -8.98 25.48
C ALA A 95 -1.19 -7.89 26.09
N ASP A 96 -0.73 -6.65 26.16
CA ASP A 96 -1.51 -5.54 26.69
C ASP A 96 -2.67 -5.12 25.78
N LEU A 97 -2.67 -5.59 24.52
CA LEU A 97 -3.76 -5.37 23.56
C LEU A 97 -4.92 -6.38 23.72
N ALA A 98 -4.81 -7.37 24.60
CA ALA A 98 -5.87 -8.35 24.83
C ALA A 98 -7.17 -7.66 25.27
N GLY A 99 -8.24 -7.82 24.47
CA GLY A 99 -9.54 -7.20 24.73
C GLY A 99 -9.59 -5.67 24.52
N LYS A 100 -8.54 -5.05 23.98
CA LYS A 100 -8.44 -3.60 23.77
C LYS A 100 -9.03 -3.15 22.44
N THR A 101 -9.41 -1.86 22.36
CA THR A 101 -9.93 -1.25 21.14
C THR A 101 -8.78 -0.73 20.27
N VAL A 102 -8.77 -1.17 18.99
CA VAL A 102 -7.73 -0.80 18.03
C VAL A 102 -8.35 -0.06 16.84
N ALA A 103 -7.84 1.15 16.56
CA ALA A 103 -8.22 1.88 15.35
C ALA A 103 -7.38 1.43 14.14
N VAL A 104 -8.05 1.25 13.00
CA VAL A 104 -7.41 0.87 11.73
C VAL A 104 -7.91 1.76 10.59
N PRO A 105 -7.11 1.99 9.52
CA PRO A 105 -7.53 2.86 8.42
C PRO A 105 -8.56 2.19 7.49
N SER A 106 -8.54 0.88 7.38
CA SER A 106 -9.42 0.12 6.48
C SER A 106 -9.35 -1.37 6.77
N GLU A 107 -10.48 -2.06 6.69
CA GLU A 107 -10.55 -3.52 6.83
C GLU A 107 -10.03 -4.27 5.60
N ARG A 108 -9.92 -3.61 4.45
CA ARG A 108 -9.40 -4.17 3.19
C ARG A 108 -7.93 -3.84 2.93
N SER A 109 -7.27 -3.11 3.86
CA SER A 109 -5.86 -2.75 3.69
C SER A 109 -4.90 -3.91 3.97
N THR A 110 -3.76 -3.91 3.30
CA THR A 110 -2.67 -4.85 3.65
C THR A 110 -2.17 -4.63 5.06
N ALA A 111 -2.21 -3.40 5.55
CA ALA A 111 -1.86 -3.07 6.93
C ALA A 111 -2.72 -3.86 7.93
N TYR A 112 -4.04 -3.83 7.74
CA TYR A 112 -4.96 -4.56 8.60
C TYR A 112 -4.80 -6.08 8.46
N LEU A 113 -4.57 -6.59 7.26
CA LEU A 113 -4.31 -8.01 7.05
C LEU A 113 -3.07 -8.48 7.82
N LEU A 114 -1.98 -7.74 7.76
CA LEU A 114 -0.76 -8.01 8.52
C LEU A 114 -0.98 -7.93 10.02
N PHE A 115 -1.71 -6.91 10.47
CA PHE A 115 -2.10 -6.77 11.88
C PHE A 115 -2.89 -7.98 12.36
N ARG A 116 -3.86 -8.48 11.58
CA ARG A 116 -4.64 -9.67 11.96
C ARG A 116 -3.77 -10.91 12.07
N LEU A 117 -2.84 -11.12 11.13
CA LEU A 117 -1.90 -12.23 11.18
C LEU A 117 -0.99 -12.16 12.41
N TRP A 118 -0.48 -10.97 12.72
CA TRP A 118 0.33 -10.71 13.90
C TRP A 118 -0.47 -10.90 15.19
N ALA A 119 -1.65 -10.29 15.31
CA ALA A 119 -2.46 -10.34 16.51
C ALA A 119 -2.92 -11.77 16.85
N ALA A 120 -3.15 -12.62 15.85
CA ALA A 120 -3.53 -14.01 16.05
C ALA A 120 -2.45 -14.83 16.77
N THR A 121 -1.17 -14.44 16.66
CA THR A 121 -0.03 -15.13 17.29
C THR A 121 0.47 -14.44 18.55
N GLU A 122 0.44 -13.11 18.57
CA GLU A 122 1.12 -12.31 19.58
C GLU A 122 0.18 -11.74 20.66
N VAL A 123 -1.14 -11.64 20.40
CA VAL A 123 -2.11 -11.08 21.34
C VAL A 123 -2.95 -12.20 21.97
N PRO A 124 -2.70 -12.59 23.23
CA PRO A 124 -3.45 -13.66 23.89
C PRO A 124 -4.95 -13.35 23.99
N GLY A 125 -5.79 -14.20 23.40
CA GLY A 125 -7.24 -13.99 23.37
C GLY A 125 -7.73 -12.96 22.36
N GLY A 126 -6.82 -12.38 21.56
CA GLY A 126 -7.11 -11.39 20.52
C GLY A 126 -7.37 -9.98 21.06
N VAL A 127 -7.46 -9.03 20.14
CA VAL A 127 -7.93 -7.66 20.45
C VAL A 127 -9.44 -7.66 20.68
N GLY A 128 -9.95 -6.62 21.30
CA GLY A 128 -11.39 -6.44 21.53
C GLY A 128 -12.08 -5.90 20.29
N GLU A 129 -12.44 -4.62 20.33
CA GLU A 129 -13.10 -3.95 19.21
C GLU A 129 -12.07 -3.43 18.21
N VAL A 130 -12.38 -3.56 16.91
CA VAL A 130 -11.65 -2.89 15.82
C VAL A 130 -12.55 -1.80 15.26
N VAL A 131 -12.07 -0.56 15.28
CA VAL A 131 -12.78 0.59 14.75
C VAL A 131 -12.07 1.14 13.51
N VAL A 132 -12.83 1.43 12.45
CA VAL A 132 -12.28 2.08 11.25
C VAL A 132 -12.37 3.58 11.43
N LEU A 133 -11.23 4.26 11.34
CA LEU A 133 -11.13 5.72 11.39
C LEU A 133 -10.42 6.26 10.14
N PRO A 134 -10.75 7.47 9.70
CA PRO A 134 -9.94 8.17 8.72
C PRO A 134 -8.48 8.21 9.16
N PHE A 135 -7.56 8.04 8.21
CA PHE A 135 -6.14 7.90 8.50
C PHE A 135 -5.59 8.99 9.44
N HIS A 136 -5.94 10.25 9.17
CA HIS A 136 -5.48 11.41 9.95
C HIS A 136 -6.08 11.49 11.37
N GLU A 137 -7.13 10.72 11.68
CA GLU A 137 -7.76 10.70 13.00
C GLU A 137 -7.19 9.63 13.94
N ILE A 138 -6.45 8.63 13.41
CA ILE A 138 -5.97 7.49 14.20
C ILE A 138 -4.99 7.94 15.30
N MET A 139 -3.92 8.66 14.96
CA MET A 139 -2.94 9.12 15.96
C MET A 139 -3.55 10.06 17.01
N PRO A 140 -4.38 11.04 16.65
CA PRO A 140 -5.14 11.83 17.63
C PRO A 140 -6.02 10.97 18.54
N ALA A 141 -6.71 9.96 18.00
CA ALA A 141 -7.59 9.10 18.81
C ALA A 141 -6.81 8.29 19.86
N VAL A 142 -5.62 7.77 19.50
CA VAL A 142 -4.73 7.08 20.44
C VAL A 142 -4.21 8.04 21.51
N ARG A 143 -3.69 9.21 21.09
CA ARG A 143 -3.18 10.23 22.02
C ARG A 143 -4.23 10.64 23.04
N ASP A 144 -5.46 10.86 22.59
CA ASP A 144 -6.56 11.35 23.41
C ASP A 144 -7.24 10.22 24.22
N GLY A 145 -6.78 8.94 24.07
CA GLY A 145 -7.32 7.79 24.79
C GLY A 145 -8.73 7.39 24.35
N LYS A 146 -9.16 7.74 23.14
CA LYS A 146 -10.44 7.31 22.55
C LYS A 146 -10.38 5.86 22.09
N VAL A 147 -9.19 5.39 21.74
CA VAL A 147 -8.84 4.00 21.44
C VAL A 147 -7.55 3.64 22.16
N ASP A 148 -7.32 2.37 22.44
CA ASP A 148 -6.13 1.92 23.17
C ASP A 148 -4.90 1.85 22.27
N ALA A 149 -5.08 1.51 20.98
CA ALA A 149 -4.02 1.44 19.99
C ALA A 149 -4.50 1.88 18.61
N GLY A 150 -3.55 2.20 17.74
CA GLY A 150 -3.83 2.57 16.34
C GLY A 150 -2.86 1.92 15.38
N LEU A 151 -3.39 1.38 14.28
CA LEU A 151 -2.60 0.88 13.17
C LEU A 151 -2.38 2.01 12.16
N VAL A 152 -1.14 2.42 11.97
CA VAL A 152 -0.79 3.53 11.10
C VAL A 152 0.09 3.10 9.93
N ILE A 153 -0.02 3.85 8.85
CA ILE A 153 0.69 3.65 7.59
C ILE A 153 1.25 4.99 7.10
N HIS A 154 1.86 5.02 5.94
CA HIS A 154 2.33 6.22 5.25
C HIS A 154 3.27 7.09 6.13
N GLU A 155 3.09 8.42 6.09
CA GLU A 155 3.93 9.40 6.77
C GLU A 155 3.88 9.30 8.30
N ALA A 156 2.80 8.73 8.86
CA ALA A 156 2.65 8.54 10.30
C ALA A 156 3.82 7.73 10.92
N ARG A 157 4.47 6.87 10.10
CA ARG A 157 5.69 6.15 10.50
C ARG A 157 6.83 7.09 10.91
N PHE A 158 6.88 8.29 10.36
CA PHE A 158 7.95 9.27 10.61
C PHE A 158 7.55 10.32 11.63
N THR A 159 6.26 10.52 11.88
CA THR A 159 5.72 11.65 12.65
C THR A 159 5.00 11.25 13.95
N TYR A 160 4.83 9.96 14.24
CA TYR A 160 4.07 9.50 15.42
C TYR A 160 4.66 9.98 16.75
N GLN A 161 5.97 10.18 16.82
CA GLN A 161 6.64 10.67 18.03
C GLN A 161 6.24 12.11 18.37
N ASP A 162 5.90 12.93 17.37
CA ASP A 162 5.43 14.30 17.56
C ASP A 162 4.04 14.33 18.21
N TYR A 163 3.30 13.21 18.14
CA TYR A 163 2.03 13.02 18.84
C TYR A 163 2.22 12.46 20.27
N GLY A 164 3.47 12.24 20.69
CA GLY A 164 3.77 11.62 21.99
C GLY A 164 3.37 10.16 22.07
N LEU A 165 3.36 9.46 20.93
CA LEU A 165 3.02 8.04 20.84
C LEU A 165 4.27 7.16 20.81
N ALA A 166 4.11 5.91 21.21
CA ALA A 166 5.14 4.88 21.18
C ALA A 166 4.78 3.77 20.17
N CYS A 167 5.78 3.26 19.47
CA CYS A 167 5.63 2.08 18.63
C CYS A 167 5.64 0.82 19.49
N LEU A 168 4.52 0.10 19.51
CA LEU A 168 4.42 -1.18 20.19
C LEU A 168 4.92 -2.33 19.32
N ALA A 169 4.60 -2.29 18.02
CA ALA A 169 5.02 -3.32 17.06
C ALA A 169 5.15 -2.76 15.65
N ASP A 170 6.16 -3.24 14.91
CA ASP A 170 6.35 -2.98 13.48
C ASP A 170 5.95 -4.25 12.70
N MET A 171 4.90 -4.14 11.89
CA MET A 171 4.39 -5.27 11.11
C MET A 171 5.37 -5.72 10.04
N GLY A 172 6.23 -4.83 9.55
CA GLY A 172 7.29 -5.16 8.60
C GLY A 172 8.39 -5.99 9.24
N GLU A 173 8.86 -5.56 10.42
CA GLU A 173 9.87 -6.30 11.18
C GLU A 173 9.37 -7.70 11.56
N HIS A 174 8.13 -7.80 12.05
CA HIS A 174 7.51 -9.08 12.37
C HIS A 174 7.39 -9.98 11.12
N TRP A 175 6.91 -9.42 10.01
CA TRP A 175 6.75 -10.17 8.76
C TRP A 175 8.11 -10.69 8.25
N GLU A 176 9.11 -9.83 8.20
CA GLU A 176 10.44 -10.18 7.70
C GLU A 176 11.14 -11.20 8.59
N SER A 177 11.06 -11.06 9.92
CA SER A 177 11.66 -12.00 10.86
C SER A 177 11.02 -13.39 10.82
N THR A 178 9.71 -13.46 10.57
CA THR A 178 8.96 -14.74 10.55
C THR A 178 8.95 -15.43 9.19
N THR A 179 9.16 -14.69 8.10
CA THR A 179 9.05 -15.24 6.74
C THR A 179 10.34 -15.15 5.92
N GLY A 180 11.26 -14.25 6.26
CA GLY A 180 12.41 -13.89 5.45
C GLY A 180 12.08 -13.10 4.17
N LEU A 181 10.78 -12.88 3.89
CA LEU A 181 10.29 -12.22 2.68
C LEU A 181 10.18 -10.71 2.87
N PRO A 182 10.34 -9.90 1.80
CA PRO A 182 9.99 -8.49 1.87
C PRO A 182 8.48 -8.32 2.10
N ILE A 183 8.06 -7.15 2.61
CA ILE A 183 6.66 -6.89 2.94
C ILE A 183 5.93 -6.29 1.73
N PRO A 184 4.86 -6.92 1.21
CA PRO A 184 4.01 -6.34 0.18
C PRO A 184 2.98 -5.42 0.81
N LEU A 185 2.81 -4.20 0.27
CA LEU A 185 1.88 -3.20 0.79
C LEU A 185 0.83 -2.77 -0.24
N GLY A 186 1.25 -2.17 -1.35
CA GLY A 186 0.37 -1.66 -2.39
C GLY A 186 0.75 -2.13 -3.79
N ALA A 187 -0.25 -2.52 -4.58
CA ALA A 187 -0.14 -3.05 -5.93
C ALA A 187 -0.68 -2.06 -6.97
N ILE A 188 -0.19 -2.14 -8.20
CA ILE A 188 -0.87 -1.57 -9.36
C ILE A 188 -1.61 -2.70 -10.08
N ILE A 189 -2.89 -2.47 -10.34
CA ILE A 189 -3.72 -3.40 -11.12
C ILE A 189 -4.30 -2.69 -12.34
N ALA A 190 -4.55 -3.44 -13.41
CA ALA A 190 -5.19 -2.93 -14.62
C ALA A 190 -6.22 -3.93 -15.15
N LYS A 191 -7.30 -3.43 -15.73
CA LYS A 191 -8.40 -4.27 -16.26
C LYS A 191 -7.88 -5.26 -17.29
N ARG A 192 -8.24 -6.54 -17.12
CA ARG A 192 -7.91 -7.61 -18.08
C ARG A 192 -8.59 -7.39 -19.44
N SER A 193 -9.73 -6.70 -19.46
CA SER A 193 -10.47 -6.36 -20.68
C SER A 193 -9.69 -5.46 -21.64
N LEU A 194 -8.62 -4.77 -21.18
CA LEU A 194 -7.71 -4.00 -22.01
C LEU A 194 -6.86 -4.89 -22.93
N GLY A 195 -6.73 -6.18 -22.64
CA GLY A 195 -5.99 -7.17 -23.39
C GLY A 195 -4.49 -7.18 -23.12
N ALA A 196 -3.85 -8.34 -23.37
CA ALA A 196 -2.45 -8.59 -23.00
C ALA A 196 -1.43 -7.58 -23.58
N ALA A 197 -1.62 -7.14 -24.83
CA ALA A 197 -0.73 -6.16 -25.45
C ALA A 197 -0.77 -4.83 -24.69
N ARG A 198 -1.98 -4.35 -24.39
CA ARG A 198 -2.16 -3.10 -23.66
C ARG A 198 -1.64 -3.20 -22.21
N LEU A 199 -1.86 -4.31 -21.53
CA LEU A 199 -1.31 -4.53 -20.19
C LEU A 199 0.23 -4.44 -20.18
N ARG A 200 0.91 -5.01 -21.20
CA ARG A 200 2.37 -4.87 -21.33
C ARG A 200 2.82 -3.43 -21.58
N GLU A 201 2.08 -2.68 -22.41
CA GLU A 201 2.35 -1.24 -22.63
C GLU A 201 2.22 -0.45 -21.31
N LEU A 202 1.18 -0.71 -20.50
CA LEU A 202 0.97 -0.06 -19.22
C LEU A 202 2.09 -0.38 -18.23
N ALA A 203 2.51 -1.65 -18.16
CA ALA A 203 3.63 -2.05 -17.30
C ALA A 203 4.93 -1.35 -17.72
N GLU A 204 5.21 -1.22 -19.02
CA GLU A 204 6.41 -0.52 -19.48
C GLU A 204 6.32 1.00 -19.25
N ALA A 205 5.13 1.60 -19.42
CA ALA A 205 4.91 3.00 -19.10
C ALA A 205 5.16 3.29 -17.62
N ALA A 206 4.64 2.44 -16.72
CA ALA A 206 4.88 2.57 -15.28
C ALA A 206 6.38 2.43 -14.93
N ARG A 207 7.07 1.43 -15.49
CA ARG A 207 8.53 1.26 -15.29
C ARG A 207 9.33 2.45 -15.79
N THR A 208 8.98 2.97 -16.95
CA THR A 208 9.67 4.13 -17.53
C THR A 208 9.44 5.35 -16.67
N SER A 209 8.21 5.56 -16.16
CA SER A 209 7.90 6.66 -15.24
C SER A 209 8.75 6.57 -13.95
N VAL A 210 8.87 5.38 -13.35
CA VAL A 210 9.74 5.15 -12.18
C VAL A 210 11.19 5.49 -12.47
N ARG A 211 11.73 5.03 -13.62
CA ARG A 211 13.13 5.30 -14.01
C ARG A 211 13.37 6.79 -14.21
N MET A 212 12.47 7.49 -14.91
CA MET A 212 12.57 8.93 -15.13
C MET A 212 12.55 9.70 -13.80
N ALA A 213 11.73 9.28 -12.84
CA ALA A 213 11.68 9.89 -11.51
C ALA A 213 12.99 9.65 -10.73
N TRP A 214 13.65 8.50 -10.89
CA TRP A 214 14.96 8.25 -10.28
C TRP A 214 16.10 8.99 -10.97
N ASP A 215 16.04 9.10 -12.31
CA ASP A 215 17.09 9.80 -13.08
C ASP A 215 17.13 11.30 -12.76
N ASP A 216 15.96 11.92 -12.51
CA ASP A 216 15.87 13.32 -12.08
C ASP A 216 14.73 13.52 -11.06
N PRO A 217 14.98 13.26 -9.78
CA PRO A 217 13.98 13.39 -8.72
C PRO A 217 13.44 14.82 -8.55
N LEU A 218 14.21 15.82 -8.95
CA LEU A 218 13.80 17.23 -8.80
C LEU A 218 12.63 17.59 -9.72
N VAL A 219 12.49 16.91 -10.85
CA VAL A 219 11.37 17.14 -11.78
C VAL A 219 10.03 16.72 -11.18
N SER A 220 10.00 15.63 -10.39
CA SER A 220 8.79 15.14 -9.73
C SER A 220 8.44 15.91 -8.45
N ARG A 221 9.40 16.59 -7.85
CA ARG A 221 9.23 17.24 -6.54
C ARG A 221 8.06 18.23 -6.45
N PRO A 222 7.83 19.12 -7.44
CA PRO A 222 6.68 20.03 -7.39
C PRO A 222 5.35 19.27 -7.32
N TYR A 223 5.18 18.23 -8.12
CA TYR A 223 3.97 17.41 -8.14
C TYR A 223 3.79 16.63 -6.83
N VAL A 224 4.86 16.08 -6.29
CA VAL A 224 4.82 15.40 -4.99
C VAL A 224 4.35 16.34 -3.89
N LEU A 225 4.96 17.53 -3.77
CA LEU A 225 4.64 18.50 -2.72
C LEU A 225 3.27 19.15 -2.88
N GLU A 226 2.76 19.28 -4.12
CA GLU A 226 1.41 19.80 -4.39
C GLU A 226 0.32 18.87 -3.81
N HIS A 227 0.57 17.56 -3.79
CA HIS A 227 -0.43 16.55 -3.42
C HIS A 227 -0.18 15.89 -2.07
N ALA A 228 1.03 15.99 -1.51
CA ALA A 228 1.38 15.38 -0.23
C ALA A 228 0.49 15.91 0.90
N GLN A 229 -0.02 15.00 1.73
CA GLN A 229 -0.77 15.35 2.95
C GLN A 229 0.17 15.93 4.02
N GLU A 230 1.41 15.40 4.09
CA GLU A 230 2.48 15.95 4.92
C GLU A 230 3.31 16.94 4.10
N MET A 231 3.34 18.19 4.55
CA MET A 231 3.94 19.32 3.82
C MET A 231 5.45 19.46 4.04
N ASP A 232 6.06 18.71 4.98
CA ASP A 232 7.50 18.77 5.19
C ASP A 232 8.24 18.01 4.06
N PRO A 233 9.05 18.72 3.23
CA PRO A 233 9.77 18.09 2.14
C PRO A 233 10.73 16.98 2.58
N ALA A 234 11.28 17.05 3.81
CA ALA A 234 12.16 16.02 4.33
C ALA A 234 11.41 14.74 4.66
N VAL A 235 10.17 14.83 5.15
CA VAL A 235 9.30 13.68 5.37
C VAL A 235 8.90 13.06 4.04
N ALA A 236 8.56 13.87 3.04
CA ALA A 236 8.25 13.37 1.70
C ALA A 236 9.46 12.62 1.07
N ASP A 237 10.67 13.17 1.19
CA ASP A 237 11.90 12.54 0.69
C ASP A 237 12.20 11.21 1.42
N GLN A 238 11.98 11.13 2.74
CA GLN A 238 12.10 9.89 3.52
C GLN A 238 11.06 8.86 3.09
N HIS A 239 9.82 9.28 2.86
CA HIS A 239 8.75 8.43 2.39
C HIS A 239 9.08 7.82 1.02
N ILE A 240 9.51 8.64 0.06
CA ILE A 240 9.94 8.16 -1.26
C ILE A 240 11.10 7.16 -1.12
N GLY A 241 12.13 7.51 -0.36
CA GLY A 241 13.30 6.65 -0.14
C GLY A 241 12.98 5.29 0.48
N LEU A 242 11.92 5.21 1.29
CA LEU A 242 11.48 3.96 1.92
C LEU A 242 10.61 3.09 1.00
N TYR A 243 9.68 3.70 0.27
CA TYR A 243 8.63 2.97 -0.46
C TYR A 243 8.89 2.80 -1.95
N VAL A 244 9.79 3.61 -2.56
CA VAL A 244 10.13 3.51 -3.99
C VAL A 244 11.51 2.91 -4.15
N ASN A 245 11.55 1.65 -4.55
CA ASN A 245 12.76 0.83 -4.59
C ASN A 245 12.75 -0.12 -5.81
N GLU A 246 13.70 -1.06 -5.86
CA GLU A 246 13.82 -2.04 -6.94
C GLU A 246 12.53 -2.81 -7.24
N PHE A 247 11.73 -3.15 -6.20
CA PHE A 247 10.45 -3.82 -6.38
C PHE A 247 9.40 -2.90 -7.04
N THR A 248 9.55 -1.59 -6.91
CA THR A 248 8.69 -0.63 -7.62
C THR A 248 8.98 -0.66 -9.13
N ALA A 249 10.24 -0.78 -9.54
CA ALA A 249 10.60 -0.95 -10.94
C ALA A 249 10.22 -2.33 -11.49
N GLY A 250 10.23 -3.37 -10.63
CA GLY A 250 9.81 -4.69 -11.02
C GLY A 250 9.76 -5.67 -9.87
N LEU A 251 8.64 -6.37 -9.69
CA LEU A 251 8.44 -7.31 -8.59
C LEU A 251 9.50 -8.43 -8.55
N GLY A 252 9.93 -8.93 -9.70
CA GLY A 252 10.84 -10.06 -9.76
C GLY A 252 10.31 -11.30 -9.04
N GLU A 253 11.11 -12.35 -8.95
CA GLU A 253 10.72 -13.61 -8.27
C GLU A 253 10.46 -13.36 -6.78
N ALA A 254 11.31 -12.56 -6.12
CA ALA A 254 11.20 -12.28 -4.68
C ALA A 254 9.92 -11.50 -4.34
N GLY A 255 9.53 -10.52 -5.16
CA GLY A 255 8.29 -9.78 -4.97
C GLY A 255 7.06 -10.66 -5.17
N TYR A 256 7.04 -11.48 -6.22
CA TYR A 256 5.94 -12.44 -6.41
C TYR A 256 5.88 -13.49 -5.30
N ALA A 257 7.02 -13.96 -4.79
CA ALA A 257 7.07 -14.87 -3.64
C ALA A 257 6.49 -14.22 -2.38
N ALA A 258 6.81 -12.95 -2.14
CA ALA A 258 6.27 -12.17 -1.02
C ALA A 258 4.75 -12.01 -1.11
N VAL A 259 4.21 -11.61 -2.27
CA VAL A 259 2.76 -11.47 -2.49
C VAL A 259 2.05 -12.81 -2.31
N ARG A 260 2.58 -13.88 -2.93
CA ARG A 260 2.02 -15.22 -2.80
C ARG A 260 2.07 -15.71 -1.35
N GLY A 261 3.19 -15.50 -0.66
CA GLY A 261 3.36 -15.86 0.75
C GLY A 261 2.34 -15.19 1.65
N LEU A 262 2.14 -13.87 1.49
CA LEU A 262 1.13 -13.12 2.26
C LEU A 262 -0.28 -13.66 2.04
N LEU A 263 -0.71 -13.78 0.78
CA LEU A 263 -2.08 -14.14 0.45
C LEU A 263 -2.38 -15.61 0.75
N THR A 264 -1.39 -16.51 0.60
CA THR A 264 -1.54 -17.92 0.98
C THR A 264 -1.68 -18.06 2.50
N ARG A 265 -0.85 -17.37 3.28
CA ARG A 265 -0.94 -17.38 4.75
C ARG A 265 -2.27 -16.80 5.22
N ALA A 266 -2.70 -15.69 4.64
CA ALA A 266 -3.97 -15.07 4.97
C ALA A 266 -5.18 -15.95 4.60
N ALA A 267 -5.12 -16.68 3.49
CA ALA A 267 -6.17 -17.63 3.11
C ALA A 267 -6.22 -18.83 4.04
N ALA A 268 -5.07 -19.33 4.51
CA ALA A 268 -5.02 -20.43 5.49
C ALA A 268 -5.69 -20.05 6.82
N GLU A 269 -5.62 -18.78 7.22
CA GLU A 269 -6.31 -18.23 8.39
C GLU A 269 -7.76 -17.80 8.10
N GLY A 270 -8.28 -18.03 6.88
CA GLY A 270 -9.63 -17.64 6.49
C GLY A 270 -9.86 -16.12 6.39
N LEU A 271 -8.79 -15.33 6.26
CA LEU A 271 -8.85 -13.87 6.22
C LEU A 271 -9.16 -13.32 4.83
N VAL A 272 -8.78 -14.06 3.79
CA VAL A 272 -9.01 -13.73 2.38
C VAL A 272 -9.39 -15.00 1.60
N PRO A 273 -10.05 -14.89 0.43
CA PRO A 273 -10.26 -16.04 -0.45
C PRO A 273 -8.93 -16.64 -0.93
N PRO A 274 -8.84 -17.95 -1.15
CA PRO A 274 -7.65 -18.58 -1.69
C PRO A 274 -7.41 -18.16 -3.15
N LEU A 275 -6.14 -17.95 -3.51
CA LEU A 275 -5.74 -17.64 -4.88
C LEU A 275 -5.76 -18.90 -5.76
N GLY A 276 -6.28 -18.77 -6.97
CA GLY A 276 -6.03 -19.74 -8.04
C GLY A 276 -4.54 -19.86 -8.37
N ARG A 277 -4.13 -21.00 -8.95
CA ARG A 277 -2.71 -21.30 -9.27
C ARG A 277 -2.03 -20.18 -10.06
N ASP A 278 -2.71 -19.63 -11.07
CA ASP A 278 -2.17 -18.67 -12.01
C ASP A 278 -2.76 -17.26 -11.82
N ALA A 279 -3.40 -16.99 -10.68
CA ALA A 279 -4.10 -15.73 -10.42
C ALA A 279 -3.16 -14.50 -10.51
N LEU A 280 -1.89 -14.66 -10.14
CA LEU A 280 -0.87 -13.60 -10.21
C LEU A 280 -0.09 -13.60 -11.53
N ALA A 281 -0.40 -14.49 -12.48
CA ALA A 281 0.30 -14.51 -13.76
C ALA A 281 -0.01 -13.23 -14.56
N PHE A 282 1.06 -12.58 -15.02
CA PHE A 282 0.96 -11.42 -15.90
C PHE A 282 0.91 -11.87 -17.35
N PRO A 283 -0.06 -11.39 -18.17
CA PRO A 283 -0.25 -11.85 -19.55
C PRO A 283 0.80 -11.34 -20.55
#